data_c84e4bc39dab1dbdd6b8cfec8fbe8bbe
#
_entry.id   c84e4bc39dab1dbdd6b8cfec8fbe8bbe
#
_cell.length_a   1.000
_cell.length_b   1.000
_cell.length_c   1.000
_cell.angle_alpha   90.00
_cell.angle_beta   90.00
_cell.angle_gamma   90.00
#
_symmetry.space_group_name_H-M   'P 1'
#
loop_
_entity.id
_entity.type
_entity.pdbx_description
1 polymer ?
#
loop_
_entity_poly.entity_id
_entity_poly.type
_entity_poly.pdbx_seq_one_letter_code
_entity_poly.pdbx_strand_id
1 'polypeptide(L)'
;MSKWNEKPTKILLLKKDIDYVMCIDENGSSSNLTYVLKQISNDKEVSEDDKYFTITGCIFTNKEYMDSKKVINILKNKYWKNGMFYDTKLKQDRAVCFHSRDIRKHDNCFNDSVINYDEFMVDLTASMKNIKCKIISISINLYEYLKRGYTHNVYNVAFDFLLERYIYATENNKKGVIMLEARGKEEDKELLEHISKVINKTGTKKISSKELQSKIDGVYFNPKWNEEYSSTYVGLEITDLFSYPIHKYVKRNSKDKAFLTFEDKINGYPNYKNKGIKIFPPDKK
;
A
#
# COMPACT_ATOMS: atom_id res chain seq x y z
N MET A 1 -17.56 -1.78 20.40
CA MET A 1 -17.38 -1.60 18.94
C MET A 1 -16.26 -0.60 18.71
N SER A 2 -15.36 -0.83 17.78
CA SER A 2 -14.30 0.11 17.49
C SER A 2 -14.91 1.37 16.85
N LYS A 3 -14.44 2.56 17.26
CA LYS A 3 -14.93 3.87 16.73
C LYS A 3 -14.32 4.20 15.37
N TRP A 4 -13.79 3.20 14.65
CA TRP A 4 -13.08 3.43 13.39
C TRP A 4 -13.95 4.07 12.29
N ASN A 5 -15.25 3.84 12.32
CA ASN A 5 -16.20 4.35 11.31
C ASN A 5 -16.69 5.80 11.60
N GLU A 6 -16.29 6.40 12.71
CA GLU A 6 -16.68 7.77 13.09
C GLU A 6 -15.61 8.79 12.71
N LYS A 7 -14.33 8.41 12.87
CA LYS A 7 -13.17 9.27 12.56
C LYS A 7 -11.94 8.42 12.27
N PRO A 8 -10.95 8.94 11.52
CA PRO A 8 -9.68 8.26 11.34
C PRO A 8 -9.04 7.93 12.69
N THR A 9 -8.72 6.66 12.89
CA THR A 9 -8.12 6.13 14.12
C THR A 9 -6.89 5.31 13.79
N LYS A 10 -5.98 5.18 14.75
CA LYS A 10 -4.77 4.34 14.63
C LYS A 10 -5.04 2.98 15.29
N ILE A 11 -4.38 1.94 14.76
CA ILE A 11 -4.27 0.66 15.45
C ILE A 11 -2.85 0.50 15.99
N LEU A 12 -2.71 0.35 17.29
CA LEU A 12 -1.41 0.20 17.95
C LEU A 12 -1.01 -1.27 18.09
N LEU A 13 -1.99 -2.11 18.42
CA LEU A 13 -1.79 -3.54 18.59
C LEU A 13 -2.90 -4.32 17.90
N LEU A 14 -2.51 -5.36 17.19
CA LEU A 14 -3.47 -6.28 16.60
C LEU A 14 -4.05 -7.18 17.69
N LYS A 15 -5.37 -7.29 17.70
CA LYS A 15 -6.07 -8.22 18.58
C LYS A 15 -5.78 -9.66 18.15
N LYS A 16 -5.79 -10.59 19.11
CA LYS A 16 -5.51 -12.01 18.84
C LYS A 16 -6.56 -12.71 17.96
N ASP A 17 -7.78 -12.18 17.96
CA ASP A 17 -8.92 -12.69 17.19
C ASP A 17 -8.99 -12.15 15.75
N ILE A 18 -8.04 -11.32 15.35
CA ILE A 18 -7.90 -10.86 13.97
C ILE A 18 -7.10 -11.87 13.16
N ASP A 19 -7.71 -12.40 12.11
CA ASP A 19 -7.09 -13.39 11.22
C ASP A 19 -6.15 -12.76 10.20
N TYR A 20 -6.54 -11.59 9.65
CA TYR A 20 -5.83 -10.92 8.57
C TYR A 20 -5.54 -9.45 8.86
N VAL A 21 -4.41 -8.99 8.36
CA VAL A 21 -4.08 -7.56 8.26
C VAL A 21 -3.79 -7.24 6.81
N MET A 22 -4.52 -6.31 6.22
CA MET A 22 -4.17 -5.73 4.93
C MET A 22 -3.55 -4.36 5.14
N CYS A 23 -2.28 -4.21 4.77
CA CYS A 23 -1.60 -2.91 4.76
C CYS A 23 -1.64 -2.33 3.36
N ILE A 24 -1.95 -1.04 3.23
CA ILE A 24 -2.14 -0.35 1.95
C ILE A 24 -1.18 0.82 1.83
N ASP A 25 -0.56 0.91 0.64
CA ASP A 25 0.27 2.03 0.20
C ASP A 25 -0.14 2.48 -1.20
N GLU A 26 0.23 3.72 -1.57
CA GLU A 26 -0.11 4.33 -2.84
C GLU A 26 1.11 4.82 -3.62
N ASN A 27 1.02 4.79 -4.96
CA ASN A 27 2.00 5.37 -5.86
C ASN A 27 1.32 6.18 -6.97
N GLY A 28 1.98 7.26 -7.37
CA GLY A 28 1.35 8.30 -8.17
C GLY A 28 0.47 9.19 -7.30
N SER A 29 -0.17 10.18 -7.88
CA SER A 29 -1.06 11.08 -7.14
C SER A 29 -2.47 11.03 -7.71
N SER A 30 -3.46 10.84 -6.84
CA SER A 30 -4.87 11.00 -7.23
C SER A 30 -5.19 12.44 -7.66
N SER A 31 -4.44 13.44 -7.19
CA SER A 31 -4.55 14.85 -7.61
C SER A 31 -4.04 15.10 -9.03
N ASN A 32 -3.23 14.21 -9.61
CA ASN A 32 -2.81 14.30 -11.00
C ASN A 32 -3.99 14.27 -11.99
N LEU A 33 -5.18 13.85 -11.54
CA LEU A 33 -6.38 13.86 -12.37
C LEU A 33 -6.65 15.26 -12.97
N THR A 34 -6.53 16.32 -12.16
CA THR A 34 -6.70 17.71 -12.62
C THR A 34 -5.63 18.12 -13.64
N TYR A 35 -4.38 17.73 -13.39
CA TYR A 35 -3.29 17.97 -14.33
C TYR A 35 -3.52 17.23 -15.65
N VAL A 36 -3.85 15.95 -15.62
CA VAL A 36 -4.12 15.14 -16.82
C VAL A 36 -5.30 15.72 -17.61
N LEU A 37 -6.37 16.13 -16.94
CA LEU A 37 -7.51 16.79 -17.58
C LEU A 37 -7.07 18.06 -18.33
N LYS A 38 -6.25 18.90 -17.71
CA LYS A 38 -5.71 20.11 -18.34
C LYS A 38 -4.84 19.79 -19.55
N GLN A 39 -4.03 18.73 -19.50
CA GLN A 39 -3.24 18.32 -20.68
C GLN A 39 -4.14 17.86 -21.83
N ILE A 40 -5.15 17.01 -21.53
CA ILE A 40 -6.12 16.55 -22.53
C ILE A 40 -6.87 17.75 -23.16
N SER A 41 -7.33 18.70 -22.35
CA SER A 41 -8.07 19.89 -22.84
C SER A 41 -7.22 20.82 -23.73
N ASN A 42 -5.90 20.74 -23.62
CA ASN A 42 -4.96 21.53 -24.41
C ASN A 42 -4.29 20.71 -25.55
N ASP A 43 -4.80 19.52 -25.87
CA ASP A 43 -4.21 18.58 -26.84
C ASP A 43 -2.72 18.27 -26.59
N LYS A 44 -2.29 18.28 -25.31
CA LYS A 44 -0.93 17.99 -24.90
C LYS A 44 -0.78 16.54 -24.50
N GLU A 45 0.41 16.01 -24.76
CA GLU A 45 0.77 14.66 -24.34
C GLU A 45 0.92 14.60 -22.80
N VAL A 46 0.45 13.49 -22.22
CA VAL A 46 0.60 13.18 -20.78
C VAL A 46 1.75 12.21 -20.63
N SER A 47 2.71 12.53 -19.74
CA SER A 47 3.83 11.62 -19.48
C SER A 47 3.36 10.30 -18.88
N GLU A 48 4.07 9.20 -19.16
CA GLU A 48 3.75 7.90 -18.54
C GLU A 48 3.83 7.95 -17.01
N ASP A 49 4.65 8.86 -16.46
CA ASP A 49 4.79 9.04 -15.02
C ASP A 49 3.55 9.64 -14.35
N ASP A 50 2.76 10.40 -15.10
CA ASP A 50 1.56 11.08 -14.61
C ASP A 50 0.26 10.34 -14.96
N LYS A 51 0.32 9.33 -15.83
CA LYS A 51 -0.86 8.61 -16.32
C LYS A 51 -1.51 7.68 -15.32
N TYR A 52 -0.78 7.23 -14.29
CA TYR A 52 -1.28 6.17 -13.42
C TYR A 52 -1.29 6.57 -11.96
N PHE A 53 -2.40 6.25 -11.31
CA PHE A 53 -2.54 6.19 -9.86
C PHE A 53 -2.70 4.73 -9.45
N THR A 54 -1.90 4.27 -8.49
CA THR A 54 -1.88 2.86 -8.06
C THR A 54 -2.01 2.77 -6.55
N ILE A 55 -2.90 1.90 -6.07
CA ILE A 55 -2.93 1.47 -4.67
C ILE A 55 -2.58 -0.01 -4.59
N THR A 56 -1.78 -0.38 -3.62
CA THR A 56 -1.33 -1.76 -3.39
C THR A 56 -1.66 -2.17 -1.97
N GLY A 57 -2.27 -3.35 -1.82
CA GLY A 57 -2.54 -3.98 -0.53
C GLY A 57 -1.73 -5.25 -0.36
N CYS A 58 -1.03 -5.37 0.76
CA CYS A 58 -0.39 -6.60 1.21
C CYS A 58 -1.23 -7.23 2.31
N ILE A 59 -1.74 -8.44 2.07
CA ILE A 59 -2.58 -9.19 2.99
C ILE A 59 -1.70 -10.22 3.70
N PHE A 60 -1.62 -10.10 5.02
CA PHE A 60 -0.91 -11.03 5.90
C PHE A 60 -1.93 -11.76 6.78
N THR A 61 -1.71 -13.02 7.06
CA THR A 61 -2.27 -13.61 8.28
C THR A 61 -1.62 -12.93 9.50
N ASN A 62 -2.27 -12.99 10.67
CA ASN A 62 -1.69 -12.41 11.90
C ASN A 62 -0.28 -12.98 12.18
N LYS A 63 -0.09 -14.29 11.97
CA LYS A 63 1.21 -14.94 12.12
C LYS A 63 2.25 -14.39 11.13
N GLU A 64 1.89 -14.29 9.85
CA GLU A 64 2.79 -13.78 8.81
C GLU A 64 3.19 -12.32 9.07
N TYR A 65 2.25 -11.49 9.57
CA TYR A 65 2.52 -10.12 9.97
C TYR A 65 3.58 -10.07 11.09
N MET A 66 3.40 -10.89 12.13
CA MET A 66 4.33 -10.95 13.26
C MET A 66 5.71 -11.51 12.86
N ASP A 67 5.75 -12.52 11.99
CA ASP A 67 6.99 -13.07 11.46
C ASP A 67 7.72 -12.05 10.55
N SER A 68 6.99 -11.33 9.71
CA SER A 68 7.53 -10.24 8.89
C SER A 68 8.13 -9.12 9.74
N LYS A 69 7.48 -8.77 10.85
CA LYS A 69 8.01 -7.78 11.80
C LYS A 69 9.38 -8.23 12.37
N LYS A 70 9.53 -9.50 12.69
CA LYS A 70 10.83 -10.05 13.16
C LYS A 70 11.91 -9.94 12.07
N VAL A 71 11.57 -10.35 10.83
CA VAL A 71 12.51 -10.31 9.70
C VAL A 71 13.00 -8.87 9.44
N ILE A 72 12.11 -7.91 9.39
CA ILE A 72 12.46 -6.50 9.15
C ILE A 72 13.28 -5.93 10.32
N ASN A 73 12.92 -6.25 11.56
CA ASN A 73 13.67 -5.76 12.72
C ASN A 73 15.09 -6.37 12.80
N ILE A 74 15.27 -7.64 12.44
CA ILE A 74 16.60 -8.26 12.33
C ILE A 74 17.43 -7.51 11.29
N LEU A 75 16.85 -7.23 10.11
CA LEU A 75 17.54 -6.49 9.06
C LEU A 75 17.91 -5.07 9.53
N LYS A 76 17.00 -4.35 10.17
CA LYS A 76 17.28 -3.02 10.73
C LYS A 76 18.42 -3.07 11.76
N ASN A 77 18.40 -4.03 12.67
CA ASN A 77 19.43 -4.16 13.70
C ASN A 77 20.82 -4.55 13.15
N LYS A 78 20.87 -5.19 11.96
CA LYS A 78 22.14 -5.50 11.29
C LYS A 78 22.89 -4.24 10.86
N TYR A 79 22.18 -3.24 10.35
CA TYR A 79 22.78 -2.04 9.74
C TYR A 79 22.75 -0.80 10.63
N TRP A 80 21.81 -0.73 11.56
CA TRP A 80 21.67 0.39 12.48
C TRP A 80 21.59 -0.10 13.93
N LYS A 81 22.34 0.53 14.80
CA LYS A 81 22.34 0.17 16.24
C LYS A 81 20.92 0.23 16.80
N ASN A 82 20.40 -0.89 17.27
CA ASN A 82 19.02 -1.04 17.76
C ASN A 82 17.94 -0.65 16.73
N GLY A 83 18.26 -0.71 15.41
CA GLY A 83 17.35 -0.26 14.35
C GLY A 83 17.01 1.22 14.37
N MET A 84 17.87 2.05 15.00
CA MET A 84 17.67 3.49 15.21
C MET A 84 18.72 4.30 14.48
N PHE A 85 18.37 5.55 14.10
CA PHE A 85 19.32 6.52 13.58
C PHE A 85 18.98 7.91 14.09
N TYR A 86 20.00 8.79 14.14
CA TYR A 86 19.81 10.19 14.54
C TYR A 86 19.27 10.99 13.36
N ASP A 87 18.04 11.51 13.50
CA ASP A 87 17.45 12.40 12.51
C ASP A 87 17.85 13.86 12.79
N THR A 88 18.67 14.41 11.92
CA THR A 88 19.18 15.78 12.08
C THR A 88 18.10 16.86 11.98
N LYS A 89 16.99 16.58 11.28
CA LYS A 89 15.86 17.52 11.16
C LYS A 89 15.01 17.54 12.42
N LEU A 90 14.76 16.36 12.98
CA LEU A 90 14.00 16.22 14.23
C LEU A 90 14.88 16.41 15.48
N LYS A 91 16.21 16.39 15.34
CA LYS A 91 17.22 16.47 16.41
C LYS A 91 17.01 15.39 17.50
N GLN A 92 16.64 14.18 17.07
CA GLN A 92 16.44 13.03 17.97
C GLN A 92 16.70 11.71 17.24
N ASP A 93 16.89 10.64 18.03
CA ASP A 93 16.92 9.30 17.49
C ASP A 93 15.50 8.85 17.10
N ARG A 94 15.40 8.17 15.97
CA ARG A 94 14.16 7.52 15.57
C ARG A 94 14.41 6.17 14.91
N ALA A 95 13.40 5.31 14.95
CA ALA A 95 13.45 4.02 14.28
C ALA A 95 13.64 4.19 12.76
N VAL A 96 14.52 3.40 12.18
CA VAL A 96 14.68 3.31 10.73
C VAL A 96 13.35 2.85 10.11
N CYS A 97 12.87 3.57 9.13
CA CYS A 97 11.67 3.23 8.36
C CYS A 97 12.06 2.94 6.92
N PHE A 98 11.71 1.76 6.42
CA PHE A 98 11.96 1.41 5.03
C PHE A 98 10.93 2.09 4.13
N HIS A 99 11.38 3.16 3.51
CA HIS A 99 10.62 3.91 2.53
C HIS A 99 11.31 3.78 1.17
N SER A 100 10.62 3.23 0.19
CA SER A 100 11.17 2.88 -1.11
C SER A 100 11.82 4.07 -1.82
N ARG A 101 11.27 5.27 -1.64
CA ARG A 101 11.85 6.51 -2.19
C ARG A 101 13.19 6.84 -1.54
N ASP A 102 13.28 6.79 -0.21
CA ASP A 102 14.49 7.18 0.53
C ASP A 102 15.63 6.17 0.28
N ILE A 103 15.29 4.87 0.25
CA ILE A 103 16.23 3.82 -0.12
C ILE A 103 16.79 4.07 -1.52
N ARG A 104 15.94 4.27 -2.54
CA ARG A 104 16.38 4.48 -3.92
C ARG A 104 17.16 5.77 -4.15
N LYS A 105 17.02 6.76 -3.28
CA LYS A 105 17.73 8.04 -3.34
C LYS A 105 18.97 8.08 -2.47
N HIS A 106 19.27 7.00 -1.72
CA HIS A 106 20.34 6.99 -0.72
C HIS A 106 20.17 8.13 0.31
N ASP A 107 18.91 8.45 0.64
CA ASP A 107 18.60 9.56 1.55
C ASP A 107 18.72 9.14 3.02
N ASN A 108 19.10 10.09 3.88
CA ASN A 108 19.15 9.94 5.34
C ASN A 108 20.02 8.75 5.79
N CYS A 109 19.41 7.82 6.55
CA CYS A 109 20.08 6.63 7.07
C CYS A 109 20.49 5.60 6.01
N PHE A 110 20.05 5.76 4.75
CA PHE A 110 20.41 4.89 3.62
C PHE A 110 21.59 5.42 2.81
N ASN A 111 22.25 6.50 3.26
CA ASN A 111 23.40 7.06 2.58
C ASN A 111 24.62 6.12 2.70
N ASP A 112 25.43 6.04 1.65
CA ASP A 112 26.62 5.21 1.57
C ASP A 112 27.68 5.52 2.66
N SER A 113 27.63 6.72 3.24
CA SER A 113 28.46 7.09 4.40
C SER A 113 27.96 6.50 5.73
N VAL A 114 26.74 5.99 5.76
CA VAL A 114 26.10 5.43 6.98
C VAL A 114 26.11 3.90 6.98
N ILE A 115 25.83 3.31 5.83
CA ILE A 115 25.75 1.85 5.67
C ILE A 115 26.45 1.41 4.38
N ASN A 116 26.85 0.14 4.32
CA ASN A 116 27.20 -0.50 3.06
C ASN A 116 25.90 -0.75 2.27
N TYR A 117 25.59 0.18 1.37
CA TYR A 117 24.32 0.17 0.63
C TYR A 117 24.15 -1.07 -0.27
N ASP A 118 25.20 -1.51 -0.94
CA ASP A 118 25.12 -2.68 -1.82
C ASP A 118 24.83 -3.96 -1.02
N GLU A 119 25.49 -4.16 0.11
CA GLU A 119 25.23 -5.27 1.01
C GLU A 119 23.80 -5.18 1.58
N PHE A 120 23.36 -3.99 2.00
CA PHE A 120 22.00 -3.77 2.47
C PHE A 120 20.97 -4.15 1.40
N MET A 121 21.16 -3.78 0.13
CA MET A 121 20.24 -4.11 -0.95
C MET A 121 20.15 -5.61 -1.24
N VAL A 122 21.25 -6.34 -1.09
CA VAL A 122 21.26 -7.83 -1.16
C VAL A 122 20.40 -8.42 -0.04
N ASP A 123 20.62 -7.99 1.18
CA ASP A 123 19.89 -8.48 2.36
C ASP A 123 18.43 -8.07 2.37
N LEU A 124 18.12 -6.83 1.95
CA LEU A 124 16.75 -6.37 1.78
C LEU A 124 16.01 -7.24 0.75
N THR A 125 16.63 -7.50 -0.40
CA THR A 125 16.06 -8.35 -1.44
C THR A 125 15.79 -9.77 -0.93
N ALA A 126 16.73 -10.37 -0.20
CA ALA A 126 16.57 -11.69 0.42
C ALA A 126 15.44 -11.67 1.47
N SER A 127 15.37 -10.64 2.29
CA SER A 127 14.32 -10.47 3.29
C SER A 127 12.94 -10.36 2.63
N MET A 128 12.80 -9.52 1.60
CA MET A 128 11.54 -9.34 0.86
C MET A 128 11.09 -10.62 0.16
N LYS A 129 12.03 -11.43 -0.35
CA LYS A 129 11.73 -12.75 -0.92
C LYS A 129 11.16 -13.72 0.11
N ASN A 130 11.61 -13.67 1.36
CA ASN A 130 11.19 -14.57 2.43
C ASN A 130 9.90 -14.14 3.14
N ILE A 131 9.49 -12.88 3.03
CA ILE A 131 8.23 -12.39 3.61
C ILE A 131 7.05 -13.07 2.93
N LYS A 132 6.13 -13.60 3.74
CA LYS A 132 4.90 -14.24 3.27
C LYS A 132 3.76 -13.24 3.33
N CYS A 133 3.09 -13.03 2.20
CA CYS A 133 1.85 -12.26 2.10
C CYS A 133 1.19 -12.53 0.74
N LYS A 134 -0.07 -12.13 0.58
CA LYS A 134 -0.72 -12.02 -0.73
C LYS A 134 -0.77 -10.56 -1.14
N ILE A 135 -0.37 -10.25 -2.37
CA ILE A 135 -0.35 -8.89 -2.90
C ILE A 135 -1.52 -8.71 -3.87
N ILE A 136 -2.26 -7.62 -3.68
CA ILE A 136 -3.29 -7.14 -4.60
C ILE A 136 -3.00 -5.68 -4.95
N SER A 137 -3.21 -5.30 -6.20
CA SER A 137 -2.94 -3.92 -6.63
C SER A 137 -3.94 -3.46 -7.68
N ILE A 138 -4.36 -2.22 -7.56
CA ILE A 138 -5.30 -1.55 -8.46
C ILE A 138 -4.62 -0.32 -9.02
N SER A 139 -4.56 -0.23 -10.34
CA SER A 139 -4.03 0.94 -11.04
C SER A 139 -5.13 1.59 -11.87
N ILE A 140 -5.30 2.88 -11.69
CA ILE A 140 -6.21 3.69 -12.52
C ILE A 140 -5.37 4.40 -13.57
N ASN A 141 -5.65 4.12 -14.85
CA ASN A 141 -5.11 4.90 -15.95
C ASN A 141 -5.91 6.20 -16.04
N LEU A 142 -5.38 7.28 -15.51
CA LEU A 142 -6.06 8.58 -15.39
C LEU A 142 -6.43 9.17 -16.75
N TYR A 143 -5.58 8.98 -17.75
CA TYR A 143 -5.82 9.46 -19.09
C TYR A 143 -7.01 8.73 -19.74
N GLU A 144 -7.02 7.41 -19.74
CA GLU A 144 -8.14 6.62 -20.26
C GLU A 144 -9.41 6.80 -19.41
N TYR A 145 -9.25 6.99 -18.10
CA TYR A 145 -10.35 7.26 -17.18
C TYR A 145 -11.12 8.52 -17.60
N LEU A 146 -10.41 9.62 -17.79
CA LEU A 146 -11.01 10.90 -18.24
C LEU A 146 -11.54 10.84 -19.66
N LYS A 147 -10.81 10.24 -20.60
CA LYS A 147 -11.27 10.07 -22.00
C LYS A 147 -12.57 9.30 -22.13
N ARG A 148 -12.86 8.41 -21.19
CA ARG A 148 -14.13 7.64 -21.16
C ARG A 148 -15.21 8.31 -20.35
N GLY A 149 -15.01 9.55 -19.91
CA GLY A 149 -16.00 10.34 -19.20
C GLY A 149 -16.26 9.94 -17.76
N TYR A 150 -15.33 9.19 -17.12
CA TYR A 150 -15.46 8.90 -15.69
C TYR A 150 -15.12 10.13 -14.86
N THR A 151 -15.95 10.41 -13.84
CA THR A 151 -15.86 11.62 -12.99
C THR A 151 -15.73 11.32 -11.50
N HIS A 152 -15.83 10.05 -11.10
CA HIS A 152 -15.74 9.68 -9.69
C HIS A 152 -14.32 9.88 -9.14
N ASN A 153 -14.21 10.10 -7.84
CA ASN A 153 -12.91 10.16 -7.16
C ASN A 153 -12.11 8.88 -7.42
N VAL A 154 -10.93 9.02 -8.00
CA VAL A 154 -10.09 7.87 -8.43
C VAL A 154 -9.64 6.99 -7.27
N TYR A 155 -9.37 7.61 -6.10
CA TYR A 155 -9.00 6.86 -4.91
C TYR A 155 -10.15 5.97 -4.45
N ASN A 156 -11.36 6.51 -4.39
CA ASN A 156 -12.55 5.77 -4.01
C ASN A 156 -12.81 4.59 -4.96
N VAL A 157 -12.70 4.82 -6.27
CA VAL A 157 -12.84 3.75 -7.28
C VAL A 157 -11.78 2.67 -7.14
N ALA A 158 -10.52 3.07 -6.93
CA ALA A 158 -9.43 2.12 -6.71
C ALA A 158 -9.65 1.31 -5.42
N PHE A 159 -10.10 1.98 -4.35
CA PHE A 159 -10.36 1.34 -3.06
C PHE A 159 -11.52 0.33 -3.14
N ASP A 160 -12.61 0.65 -3.83
CA ASP A 160 -13.72 -0.29 -4.05
C ASP A 160 -13.24 -1.57 -4.74
N PHE A 161 -12.42 -1.44 -5.78
CA PHE A 161 -11.83 -2.60 -6.45
C PHE A 161 -10.85 -3.35 -5.54
N LEU A 162 -10.14 -2.67 -4.66
CA LEU A 162 -9.23 -3.31 -3.70
C LEU A 162 -10.01 -4.12 -2.67
N LEU A 163 -11.12 -3.58 -2.14
CA LEU A 163 -12.03 -4.28 -1.24
C LEU A 163 -12.59 -5.57 -1.88
N GLU A 164 -13.06 -5.49 -3.12
CA GLU A 164 -13.55 -6.68 -3.84
C GLU A 164 -12.47 -7.78 -3.87
N ARG A 165 -11.23 -7.43 -4.15
CA ARG A 165 -10.12 -8.39 -4.21
C ARG A 165 -9.70 -8.91 -2.86
N TYR A 166 -9.76 -8.07 -1.84
CA TYR A 166 -9.54 -8.50 -0.46
C TYR A 166 -10.52 -9.61 -0.06
N ILE A 167 -11.80 -9.42 -0.37
CA ILE A 167 -12.84 -10.42 -0.08
C ILE A 167 -12.56 -11.74 -0.81
N TYR A 168 -12.17 -11.68 -2.09
CA TYR A 168 -11.85 -12.88 -2.87
C TYR A 168 -10.52 -13.55 -2.48
N ALA A 169 -9.57 -12.80 -1.93
CA ALA A 169 -8.26 -13.33 -1.54
C ALA A 169 -8.24 -13.93 -0.13
N THR A 170 -9.26 -13.65 0.69
CA THR A 170 -9.36 -14.10 2.08
C THR A 170 -10.40 -15.22 2.23
N GLU A 171 -10.16 -16.11 3.20
CA GLU A 171 -11.06 -17.23 3.49
C GLU A 171 -12.41 -16.76 4.05
N ASN A 172 -13.44 -17.57 3.80
CA ASN A 172 -14.74 -17.34 4.41
C ASN A 172 -14.64 -17.52 5.93
N ASN A 173 -15.49 -16.79 6.66
CA ASN A 173 -15.54 -16.81 8.14
C ASN A 173 -14.26 -16.31 8.85
N LYS A 174 -13.36 -15.66 8.11
CA LYS A 174 -12.17 -15.01 8.65
C LYS A 174 -12.32 -13.50 8.62
N LYS A 175 -11.87 -12.83 9.68
CA LYS A 175 -11.93 -11.37 9.82
C LYS A 175 -10.56 -10.74 9.76
N GLY A 176 -10.51 -9.55 9.22
CA GLY A 176 -9.28 -8.77 9.16
C GLY A 176 -9.49 -7.30 9.41
N VAL A 177 -8.38 -6.62 9.57
CA VAL A 177 -8.30 -5.16 9.63
C VAL A 177 -7.57 -4.62 8.41
N ILE A 178 -7.91 -3.41 8.04
CA ILE A 178 -7.23 -2.66 6.98
C ILE A 178 -6.44 -1.53 7.62
N MET A 179 -5.18 -1.41 7.27
CA MET A 179 -4.29 -0.36 7.73
C MET A 179 -3.79 0.43 6.52
N LEU A 180 -4.08 1.73 6.49
CA LEU A 180 -3.58 2.67 5.49
C LEU A 180 -2.49 3.55 6.09
N GLU A 181 -1.58 4.04 5.25
CA GLU A 181 -0.71 5.14 5.66
C GLU A 181 -1.53 6.42 5.79
N ALA A 182 -1.39 7.11 6.93
CA ALA A 182 -2.05 8.40 7.17
C ALA A 182 -1.43 9.48 6.26
N ARG A 183 -2.26 10.22 5.53
CA ARG A 183 -1.84 11.26 4.57
C ARG A 183 -2.09 12.66 5.07
N GLY A 184 -3.08 12.83 5.91
CA GLY A 184 -3.49 14.10 6.46
C GLY A 184 -4.93 14.04 6.96
N LYS A 185 -5.26 14.95 7.87
CA LYS A 185 -6.55 14.90 8.58
C LYS A 185 -7.77 14.94 7.65
N GLU A 186 -7.73 15.79 6.63
CA GLU A 186 -8.89 15.97 5.73
C GLU A 186 -8.96 14.83 4.69
N GLU A 187 -7.83 14.45 4.07
CA GLU A 187 -7.79 13.35 3.11
C GLU A 187 -8.19 12.02 3.77
N ASP A 188 -7.69 11.75 4.96
CA ASP A 188 -8.04 10.54 5.72
C ASP A 188 -9.52 10.51 6.10
N LYS A 189 -10.09 11.68 6.44
CA LYS A 189 -11.52 11.81 6.77
C LYS A 189 -12.40 11.57 5.54
N GLU A 190 -12.10 12.21 4.41
CA GLU A 190 -12.86 12.02 3.16
C GLU A 190 -12.83 10.55 2.71
N LEU A 191 -11.65 9.93 2.77
CA LEU A 191 -11.52 8.52 2.42
C LEU A 191 -12.29 7.62 3.39
N LEU A 192 -12.22 7.89 4.69
CA LEU A 192 -12.96 7.12 5.69
C LEU A 192 -14.47 7.24 5.51
N GLU A 193 -14.99 8.42 5.18
CA GLU A 193 -16.41 8.62 4.89
C GLU A 193 -16.88 7.73 3.73
N HIS A 194 -16.10 7.66 2.65
CA HIS A 194 -16.38 6.75 1.53
C HIS A 194 -16.33 5.28 1.99
N ILE A 195 -15.26 4.88 2.63
CA ILE A 195 -15.04 3.49 3.11
C ILE A 195 -16.17 3.06 4.07
N SER A 196 -16.50 3.92 5.03
CA SER A 196 -17.57 3.65 6.00
C SER A 196 -18.92 3.50 5.32
N LYS A 197 -19.22 4.35 4.33
CA LYS A 197 -20.44 4.23 3.51
C LYS A 197 -20.47 2.90 2.75
N VAL A 198 -19.38 2.51 2.09
CA VAL A 198 -19.29 1.27 1.32
C VAL A 198 -19.43 0.05 2.24
N ILE A 199 -18.67 0.00 3.32
CA ILE A 199 -18.71 -1.15 4.23
C ILE A 199 -20.06 -1.25 4.95
N ASN A 200 -20.63 -0.14 5.43
CA ASN A 200 -21.79 -0.19 6.33
C ASN A 200 -23.14 -0.05 5.62
N LYS A 201 -23.20 0.46 4.38
CA LYS A 201 -24.48 0.79 3.72
C LYS A 201 -24.60 0.25 2.31
N THR A 202 -23.69 0.61 1.40
CA THR A 202 -23.91 0.41 -0.04
C THR A 202 -23.30 -0.87 -0.60
N GLY A 203 -22.24 -1.38 -0.01
CA GLY A 203 -21.37 -2.36 -0.67
C GLY A 203 -20.59 -1.74 -1.83
N THR A 204 -19.83 -2.58 -2.53
CA THR A 204 -19.23 -2.25 -3.83
C THR A 204 -20.17 -2.69 -4.96
N LYS A 205 -19.74 -2.53 -6.22
CA LYS A 205 -20.50 -3.02 -7.37
C LYS A 205 -20.72 -4.55 -7.34
N LYS A 206 -19.84 -5.32 -6.67
CA LYS A 206 -19.86 -6.80 -6.69
C LYS A 206 -20.04 -7.43 -5.32
N ILE A 207 -19.76 -6.72 -4.25
CA ILE A 207 -19.77 -7.26 -2.87
C ILE A 207 -20.76 -6.46 -2.05
N SER A 208 -21.66 -7.17 -1.37
CA SER A 208 -22.67 -6.54 -0.49
C SER A 208 -22.00 -5.94 0.77
N SER A 209 -22.64 -4.93 1.35
CA SER A 209 -22.21 -4.37 2.63
C SER A 209 -22.20 -5.41 3.75
N LYS A 210 -23.16 -6.34 3.76
CA LYS A 210 -23.22 -7.45 4.73
C LYS A 210 -21.98 -8.36 4.65
N GLU A 211 -21.53 -8.67 3.45
CA GLU A 211 -20.33 -9.47 3.23
C GLU A 211 -19.06 -8.71 3.64
N LEU A 212 -18.95 -7.43 3.31
CA LEU A 212 -17.84 -6.58 3.77
C LEU A 212 -17.77 -6.52 5.30
N GLN A 213 -18.90 -6.29 5.98
CA GLN A 213 -18.98 -6.26 7.45
C GLN A 213 -18.62 -7.61 8.10
N SER A 214 -18.91 -8.71 7.42
CA SER A 214 -18.57 -10.04 7.96
C SER A 214 -17.06 -10.31 7.95
N LYS A 215 -16.29 -9.63 7.08
CA LYS A 215 -14.86 -9.86 6.86
C LYS A 215 -13.93 -8.70 7.30
N ILE A 216 -14.47 -7.48 7.52
CA ILE A 216 -13.69 -6.31 7.91
C ILE A 216 -14.11 -5.86 9.31
N ASP A 217 -13.20 -6.01 10.30
CA ASP A 217 -13.41 -5.59 11.68
C ASP A 217 -13.11 -4.09 11.88
N GLY A 218 -12.25 -3.51 11.06
CA GLY A 218 -11.93 -2.09 11.14
C GLY A 218 -10.98 -1.60 10.08
N VAL A 219 -10.97 -0.26 9.92
CA VAL A 219 -10.07 0.47 9.02
C VAL A 219 -9.34 1.52 9.82
N TYR A 220 -8.02 1.57 9.68
CA TYR A 220 -7.14 2.36 10.51
C TYR A 220 -6.14 3.15 9.66
N PHE A 221 -5.81 4.36 10.12
CA PHE A 221 -4.86 5.26 9.47
C PHE A 221 -3.66 5.44 10.37
N ASN A 222 -2.56 4.80 10.03
CA ASN A 222 -1.36 4.81 10.84
C ASN A 222 -0.27 5.66 10.16
N PRO A 223 0.44 6.52 10.90
CA PRO A 223 1.63 7.18 10.37
C PRO A 223 2.75 6.16 10.16
N LYS A 224 3.84 6.55 9.53
CA LYS A 224 5.02 5.67 9.35
C LYS A 224 5.65 5.25 10.69
N TRP A 225 5.65 6.14 11.67
CA TRP A 225 6.19 5.93 13.02
C TRP A 225 5.09 6.00 14.08
N ASN A 226 5.33 5.32 15.19
CA ASN A 226 4.55 5.57 16.40
C ASN A 226 4.80 7.00 16.93
N GLU A 227 4.05 7.43 17.95
CA GLU A 227 4.13 8.80 18.49
C GLU A 227 5.50 9.15 19.08
N GLU A 228 6.21 8.15 19.60
CA GLU A 228 7.54 8.30 20.22
C GLU A 228 8.68 8.13 19.22
N TYR A 229 8.40 7.88 17.94
CA TYR A 229 9.38 7.54 16.90
C TYR A 229 10.26 6.33 17.21
N SER A 230 9.89 5.54 18.23
CA SER A 230 10.64 4.38 18.70
C SER A 230 10.39 3.10 17.88
N SER A 231 9.35 3.09 17.06
CA SER A 231 8.99 1.95 16.21
C SER A 231 8.21 2.39 14.97
N THR A 232 8.13 1.49 14.00
CA THR A 232 7.43 1.69 12.73
C THR A 232 6.34 0.66 12.53
N TYR A 233 5.41 0.94 11.61
CA TYR A 233 4.37 0.00 11.19
C TYR A 233 4.90 -0.85 10.02
N VAL A 234 5.58 -1.94 10.34
CA VAL A 234 6.31 -2.79 9.39
C VAL A 234 5.48 -3.24 8.19
N GLY A 235 4.19 -3.51 8.37
CA GLY A 235 3.33 -3.89 7.26
C GLY A 235 3.19 -2.78 6.21
N LEU A 236 3.15 -1.51 6.63
CA LEU A 236 3.15 -0.36 5.71
C LEU A 236 4.49 -0.22 4.98
N GLU A 237 5.62 -0.42 5.69
CA GLU A 237 6.95 -0.41 5.07
C GLU A 237 7.08 -1.49 3.98
N ILE A 238 6.67 -2.72 4.27
CA ILE A 238 6.69 -3.83 3.32
C ILE A 238 5.82 -3.52 2.11
N THR A 239 4.65 -2.93 2.36
CA THR A 239 3.72 -2.59 1.27
C THR A 239 4.29 -1.49 0.37
N ASP A 240 4.95 -0.46 0.92
CA ASP A 240 5.66 0.58 0.15
C ASP A 240 6.75 -0.05 -0.74
N LEU A 241 7.54 -0.98 -0.19
CA LEU A 241 8.60 -1.66 -0.94
C LEU A 241 8.07 -2.51 -2.11
N PHE A 242 6.88 -3.08 -2.01
CA PHE A 242 6.24 -3.82 -3.11
C PHE A 242 5.47 -2.91 -4.07
N SER A 243 4.88 -1.84 -3.55
CA SER A 243 4.00 -0.94 -4.30
C SER A 243 4.71 -0.23 -5.46
N TYR A 244 5.91 0.30 -5.21
CA TYR A 244 6.66 1.02 -6.24
C TYR A 244 7.06 0.15 -7.46
N PRO A 245 7.63 -1.07 -7.30
CA PRO A 245 7.92 -1.94 -8.45
C PRO A 245 6.66 -2.36 -9.22
N ILE A 246 5.52 -2.55 -8.56
CA ILE A 246 4.24 -2.83 -9.22
C ILE A 246 3.79 -1.63 -10.06
N HIS A 247 3.80 -0.43 -9.48
CA HIS A 247 3.49 0.79 -10.20
C HIS A 247 4.38 0.98 -11.43
N LYS A 248 5.69 0.73 -11.30
CA LYS A 248 6.64 0.76 -12.41
C LYS A 248 6.32 -0.29 -13.48
N TYR A 249 5.97 -1.51 -13.07
CA TYR A 249 5.53 -2.56 -13.99
C TYR A 249 4.29 -2.14 -14.78
N VAL A 250 3.29 -1.58 -14.13
CA VAL A 250 2.06 -1.10 -14.78
C VAL A 250 2.36 -0.02 -15.82
N LYS A 251 3.23 0.95 -15.47
CA LYS A 251 3.61 2.05 -16.37
C LYS A 251 4.40 1.59 -17.59
N ARG A 252 5.34 0.68 -17.39
CA ARG A 252 6.32 0.31 -18.43
C ARG A 252 6.04 -1.02 -19.09
N ASN A 253 5.06 -1.77 -18.62
CA ASN A 253 4.75 -3.14 -19.03
C ASN A 253 6.01 -4.04 -19.05
N SER A 254 6.94 -3.81 -18.13
CA SER A 254 8.21 -4.55 -18.05
C SER A 254 8.55 -4.87 -16.59
N LYS A 255 8.97 -6.12 -16.35
CA LYS A 255 9.33 -6.63 -15.03
C LYS A 255 10.80 -6.37 -14.75
N ASP A 256 11.11 -5.59 -13.73
CA ASP A 256 12.49 -5.43 -13.26
C ASP A 256 12.84 -6.47 -12.18
N LYS A 257 14.12 -6.46 -11.74
CA LYS A 257 14.60 -7.38 -10.71
C LYS A 257 13.81 -7.28 -9.39
N ALA A 258 13.41 -6.06 -9.00
CA ALA A 258 12.64 -5.85 -7.78
C ALA A 258 11.25 -6.51 -7.89
N PHE A 259 10.55 -6.32 -9.01
CA PHE A 259 9.26 -6.97 -9.26
C PHE A 259 9.37 -8.50 -9.25
N LEU A 260 10.38 -9.07 -9.91
CA LEU A 260 10.60 -10.51 -9.97
C LEU A 260 10.89 -11.14 -8.60
N THR A 261 11.36 -10.36 -7.62
CA THR A 261 11.63 -10.85 -6.26
C THR A 261 10.37 -11.33 -5.54
N PHE A 262 9.20 -10.78 -5.89
CA PHE A 262 7.94 -11.05 -5.19
C PHE A 262 6.76 -11.36 -6.10
N GLU A 263 6.99 -11.54 -7.38
CA GLU A 263 5.92 -11.80 -8.36
C GLU A 263 5.04 -13.00 -7.96
N ASP A 264 5.63 -14.01 -7.36
CA ASP A 264 4.95 -15.22 -6.86
C ASP A 264 3.96 -14.95 -5.71
N LYS A 265 4.09 -13.79 -5.03
CA LYS A 265 3.18 -13.37 -3.96
C LYS A 265 1.94 -12.63 -4.47
N ILE A 266 1.92 -12.26 -5.75
CA ILE A 266 0.79 -11.58 -6.35
C ILE A 266 -0.39 -12.54 -6.44
N ASN A 267 -1.52 -12.16 -5.87
CA ASN A 267 -2.71 -13.01 -5.81
C ASN A 267 -3.12 -13.50 -7.21
N GLY A 268 -3.22 -14.82 -7.33
CA GLY A 268 -3.53 -15.49 -8.60
C GLY A 268 -2.31 -15.76 -9.51
N TYR A 269 -1.08 -15.63 -9.00
CA TYR A 269 0.13 -16.02 -9.73
C TYR A 269 0.02 -17.47 -10.26
N PRO A 270 0.50 -17.78 -11.51
CA PRO A 270 1.10 -16.85 -12.47
C PRO A 270 0.08 -16.01 -13.25
N ASN A 271 -1.22 -16.27 -13.15
CA ASN A 271 -2.32 -15.65 -13.89
C ASN A 271 -2.99 -14.52 -13.07
N TYR A 272 -2.19 -13.56 -12.60
CA TYR A 272 -2.63 -12.51 -11.68
C TYR A 272 -3.37 -11.32 -12.34
N LYS A 273 -3.42 -11.24 -13.69
CA LYS A 273 -4.16 -10.17 -14.39
C LYS A 273 -5.63 -10.19 -13.97
N ASN A 274 -6.16 -9.05 -13.52
CA ASN A 274 -7.50 -8.85 -12.95
C ASN A 274 -7.80 -9.58 -11.62
N LYS A 275 -6.90 -10.43 -11.13
CA LYS A 275 -6.99 -11.07 -9.80
C LYS A 275 -6.14 -10.34 -8.78
N GLY A 276 -4.83 -10.36 -8.97
CA GLY A 276 -3.86 -9.66 -8.13
C GLY A 276 -3.55 -8.25 -8.62
N ILE A 277 -3.36 -8.06 -9.93
CA ILE A 277 -3.15 -6.74 -10.52
C ILE A 277 -4.32 -6.41 -11.45
N LYS A 278 -5.00 -5.28 -11.19
CA LYS A 278 -6.05 -4.74 -12.05
C LYS A 278 -5.68 -3.36 -12.54
N ILE A 279 -5.80 -3.15 -13.84
CA ILE A 279 -5.75 -1.83 -14.47
C ILE A 279 -7.17 -1.43 -14.86
N PHE A 280 -7.56 -0.19 -14.53
CA PHE A 280 -8.87 0.36 -14.88
C PHE A 280 -8.72 1.78 -15.47
N PRO A 281 -9.46 2.13 -16.51
CA PRO A 281 -10.29 1.25 -17.34
C PRO A 281 -9.46 0.15 -18.04
N PRO A 282 -10.04 -0.97 -18.41
CA PRO A 282 -9.31 -2.00 -19.17
C PRO A 282 -8.95 -1.46 -20.54
N ASP A 283 -7.86 -1.93 -21.12
CA ASP A 283 -7.48 -1.60 -22.50
C ASP A 283 -8.65 -1.86 -23.44
N LYS A 284 -8.81 -1.02 -24.45
CA LYS A 284 -9.74 -1.33 -25.55
C LYS A 284 -9.22 -2.58 -26.25
N LYS A 285 -10.07 -3.60 -26.35
CA LYS A 285 -9.78 -4.78 -27.17
C LYS A 285 -9.72 -4.38 -28.62
#